data_6972308ad2ad44aeaab0793689bbd67f
#
_entry.id   6972308ad2ad44aeaab0793689bbd67f
#
_cell.length_a   1.000
_cell.length_b   1.000
_cell.length_c   1.000
_cell.angle_alpha   90.00
_cell.angle_beta   90.00
_cell.angle_gamma   90.00
#
_symmetry.space_group_name_H-M   'P 1'
#
loop_
_entity.id
_entity.type
_entity.pdbx_description
1 polymer ?
#
loop_
_entity_poly.entity_id
_entity_poly.type
_entity_poly.pdbx_seq_one_letter_code
_entity_poly.pdbx_strand_id
1 'polypeptide(L)'
;MADDKTFPSTTRQLAVSLPAERTNVCVGADTYSIVLEGTDTDDKFSFMDMLIPPGGGPMPHAHECEEMFYVVEGEVAVFCHDRRTLATTGSAVNIPGWAPHVFHNLSTVPARLFCVVAAAGLEREFLEIGPRVATRTTPPPPVSSEKKAEMKKKMPEIAKKYNARILPPDTFNHLMSTEELKLVAAADGE
;
A
#
# COMPACT_ATOMS: atom_id res chain seq x y z
N MET A 1 1.04 8.42 -50.86
CA MET A 1 1.96 9.05 -49.90
C MET A 1 1.53 8.55 -48.51
N ALA A 2 2.34 7.72 -47.87
CA ALA A 2 2.04 7.27 -46.51
C ALA A 2 2.26 8.46 -45.59
N ASP A 3 1.25 8.79 -44.79
CA ASP A 3 1.37 9.74 -43.69
C ASP A 3 2.49 9.27 -42.76
N ASP A 4 3.61 9.99 -42.77
CA ASP A 4 4.70 9.80 -41.84
C ASP A 4 4.18 10.22 -40.44
N LYS A 5 3.54 9.31 -39.74
CA LYS A 5 3.15 9.49 -38.33
C LYS A 5 4.42 9.51 -37.50
N THR A 6 5.02 10.69 -37.38
CA THR A 6 6.09 10.92 -36.42
C THR A 6 5.55 10.64 -35.04
N PHE A 7 6.00 9.54 -34.43
CA PHE A 7 5.70 9.24 -33.05
C PHE A 7 6.31 10.33 -32.13
N PRO A 8 5.56 10.84 -31.14
CA PRO A 8 6.14 11.79 -30.20
C PRO A 8 7.37 11.16 -29.53
N SER A 9 8.50 11.86 -29.61
CA SER A 9 9.72 11.42 -28.94
C SER A 9 9.65 11.72 -27.45
N THR A 10 10.28 10.87 -26.63
CA THR A 10 10.47 11.12 -25.20
C THR A 10 11.95 11.25 -24.91
N THR A 11 12.31 12.19 -24.04
CA THR A 11 13.67 12.33 -23.51
C THR A 11 13.89 11.49 -22.25
N ARG A 12 12.83 10.81 -21.78
CA ARG A 12 12.93 9.93 -20.59
C ARG A 12 13.86 8.76 -20.89
N GLN A 13 14.71 8.49 -19.93
CA GLN A 13 15.57 7.31 -19.95
C GLN A 13 14.81 6.05 -19.53
N LEU A 14 15.30 4.89 -19.93
CA LEU A 14 14.83 3.61 -19.42
C LEU A 14 15.14 3.54 -17.91
N ALA A 15 14.13 3.30 -17.10
CA ALA A 15 14.29 2.96 -15.69
C ALA A 15 14.33 1.44 -15.53
N VAL A 16 15.29 0.94 -14.77
CA VAL A 16 15.43 -0.49 -14.42
C VAL A 16 15.63 -0.60 -12.92
N SER A 17 14.73 -1.29 -12.24
CA SER A 17 14.80 -1.51 -10.79
C SER A 17 15.30 -2.92 -10.50
N LEU A 18 16.53 -3.05 -10.05
CA LEU A 18 17.11 -4.33 -9.64
C LEU A 18 16.68 -4.66 -8.19
N PRO A 19 16.31 -5.92 -7.87
CA PRO A 19 15.82 -6.27 -6.54
C PRO A 19 16.78 -5.90 -5.39
N ALA A 20 18.08 -5.98 -5.61
CA ALA A 20 19.11 -5.64 -4.61
C ALA A 20 19.24 -4.13 -4.32
N GLU A 21 18.71 -3.28 -5.18
CA GLU A 21 18.84 -1.81 -5.10
C GLU A 21 17.58 -1.13 -4.56
N ARG A 22 16.49 -1.91 -4.38
CA ARG A 22 15.20 -1.38 -3.94
C ARG A 22 15.24 -0.85 -2.51
N THR A 23 14.61 0.27 -2.31
CA THR A 23 14.30 0.74 -0.95
C THR A 23 13.15 -0.09 -0.39
N ASN A 24 13.35 -0.63 0.83
CA ASN A 24 12.31 -1.34 1.55
C ASN A 24 11.96 -0.55 2.82
N VAL A 25 10.67 -0.38 3.07
CA VAL A 25 10.14 0.32 4.26
C VAL A 25 9.04 -0.50 4.92
N CYS A 26 8.90 -0.37 6.23
CA CYS A 26 7.78 -0.94 6.97
C CYS A 26 6.76 0.13 7.30
N VAL A 27 5.47 -0.13 7.06
CA VAL A 27 4.36 0.71 7.51
C VAL A 27 3.38 -0.18 8.27
N GLY A 28 3.19 0.08 9.56
CA GLY A 28 2.50 -0.87 10.43
C GLY A 28 3.25 -2.20 10.49
N ALA A 29 2.53 -3.29 10.24
CA ALA A 29 3.09 -4.64 10.16
C ALA A 29 3.63 -4.99 8.75
N ASP A 30 3.28 -4.20 7.74
CA ASP A 30 3.55 -4.50 6.33
C ASP A 30 4.93 -4.03 5.89
N THR A 31 5.47 -4.67 4.86
CA THR A 31 6.70 -4.23 4.20
C THR A 31 6.45 -3.90 2.73
N TYR A 32 6.95 -2.76 2.30
CA TYR A 32 6.83 -2.23 0.95
C TYR A 32 8.22 -2.11 0.33
N SER A 33 8.47 -2.87 -0.75
CA SER A 33 9.63 -2.66 -1.62
C SER A 33 9.24 -1.70 -2.73
N ILE A 34 9.86 -0.53 -2.78
CA ILE A 34 9.62 0.42 -3.87
C ILE A 34 10.31 -0.11 -5.12
N VAL A 35 9.52 -0.44 -6.14
CA VAL A 35 10.00 -0.99 -7.40
C VAL A 35 10.25 0.12 -8.42
N LEU A 36 9.28 1.02 -8.58
CA LEU A 36 9.42 2.24 -9.37
C LEU A 36 8.82 3.39 -8.58
N GLU A 37 9.55 4.49 -8.51
CA GLU A 37 9.09 5.75 -7.92
C GLU A 37 8.45 6.65 -8.98
N GLY A 38 7.73 7.67 -8.56
CA GLY A 38 7.18 8.69 -9.46
C GLY A 38 8.25 9.35 -10.34
N THR A 39 9.46 9.53 -9.82
CA THR A 39 10.61 10.06 -10.57
C THR A 39 11.01 9.20 -11.77
N ASP A 40 10.78 7.89 -11.71
CA ASP A 40 11.06 6.96 -12.81
C ASP A 40 9.99 7.01 -13.90
N THR A 41 8.80 7.47 -13.58
CA THR A 41 7.60 7.39 -14.42
C THR A 41 7.03 8.75 -14.85
N ASP A 42 7.73 9.85 -14.52
CA ASP A 42 7.24 11.22 -14.76
C ASP A 42 5.91 11.46 -14.00
N ASP A 43 5.89 11.03 -12.76
CA ASP A 43 4.76 11.05 -11.82
C ASP A 43 3.46 10.38 -12.32
N LYS A 44 3.53 9.55 -13.36
CA LYS A 44 2.35 8.89 -13.91
C LYS A 44 1.86 7.75 -13.04
N PHE A 45 2.79 6.98 -12.46
CA PHE A 45 2.50 5.92 -11.51
C PHE A 45 3.72 5.61 -10.65
N SER A 46 3.49 4.97 -9.52
CA SER A 46 4.50 4.25 -8.76
C SER A 46 4.15 2.76 -8.69
N PHE A 47 5.16 1.91 -8.43
CA PHE A 47 4.99 0.46 -8.35
C PHE A 47 5.69 -0.09 -7.12
N MET A 48 4.98 -0.90 -6.34
CA MET A 48 5.46 -1.49 -5.09
C MET A 48 5.22 -3.00 -5.05
N ASP A 49 6.15 -3.73 -4.42
CA ASP A 49 6.04 -5.16 -4.08
C ASP A 49 5.84 -5.24 -2.55
N MET A 50 4.67 -5.66 -2.13
CA MET A 50 4.21 -5.61 -0.75
C MET A 50 4.18 -6.99 -0.13
N LEU A 51 4.60 -7.11 1.13
CA LEU A 51 4.42 -8.29 1.97
C LEU A 51 3.51 -7.93 3.14
N ILE A 52 2.37 -8.62 3.21
CA ILE A 52 1.32 -8.38 4.20
C ILE A 52 1.25 -9.61 5.12
N PRO A 53 1.73 -9.53 6.36
CA PRO A 53 1.64 -10.63 7.31
C PRO A 53 0.19 -10.88 7.75
N PRO A 54 -0.11 -11.99 8.44
CA PRO A 54 -1.43 -12.20 9.06
C PRO A 54 -1.85 -11.00 9.93
N GLY A 55 -3.06 -10.51 9.73
CA GLY A 55 -3.61 -9.31 10.36
C GLY A 55 -3.13 -7.98 9.76
N GLY A 56 -2.08 -7.99 8.92
CA GLY A 56 -1.54 -6.78 8.27
C GLY A 56 -2.54 -6.12 7.33
N GLY A 57 -2.25 -4.88 6.99
CA GLY A 57 -3.04 -3.97 6.18
C GLY A 57 -2.99 -2.55 6.75
N PRO A 58 -3.34 -1.53 5.94
CA PRO A 58 -3.32 -0.13 6.38
C PRO A 58 -4.49 0.19 7.31
N MET A 59 -4.48 1.39 7.90
CA MET A 59 -5.70 1.96 8.49
C MET A 59 -6.73 2.28 7.40
N PRO A 60 -8.05 2.31 7.71
CA PRO A 60 -9.06 2.80 6.78
C PRO A 60 -8.73 4.18 6.26
N HIS A 61 -8.77 4.37 4.94
CA HIS A 61 -8.35 5.60 4.29
C HIS A 61 -9.03 5.84 2.94
N ALA A 62 -8.76 7.00 2.35
CA ALA A 62 -9.08 7.35 0.97
C ALA A 62 -7.97 8.27 0.44
N HIS A 63 -7.61 8.17 -0.83
CA HIS A 63 -6.61 9.00 -1.48
C HIS A 63 -7.02 9.36 -2.91
N GLU A 64 -6.41 10.42 -3.45
CA GLU A 64 -6.76 10.95 -4.78
C GLU A 64 -6.42 10.00 -5.92
N CYS A 65 -5.28 9.31 -5.80
CA CYS A 65 -4.80 8.41 -6.84
C CYS A 65 -5.67 7.14 -6.96
N GLU A 66 -5.71 6.56 -8.16
CA GLU A 66 -6.18 5.18 -8.31
C GLU A 66 -5.14 4.20 -7.80
N GLU A 67 -5.59 3.13 -7.20
CA GLU A 67 -4.74 2.08 -6.65
C GLU A 67 -5.17 0.71 -7.20
N MET A 68 -4.20 -0.02 -7.74
CA MET A 68 -4.45 -1.35 -8.26
C MET A 68 -3.58 -2.36 -7.54
N PHE A 69 -4.20 -3.45 -7.05
CA PHE A 69 -3.49 -4.61 -6.50
C PHE A 69 -3.55 -5.79 -7.44
N TYR A 70 -2.45 -6.51 -7.54
CA TYR A 70 -2.42 -7.88 -8.07
C TYR A 70 -1.91 -8.83 -6.99
N VAL A 71 -2.72 -9.80 -6.60
CA VAL A 71 -2.33 -10.79 -5.58
C VAL A 71 -1.41 -11.82 -6.21
N VAL A 72 -0.13 -11.80 -5.81
CA VAL A 72 0.91 -12.71 -6.30
C VAL A 72 0.88 -14.04 -5.54
N GLU A 73 0.73 -13.95 -4.21
CA GLU A 73 0.69 -15.11 -3.30
C GLU A 73 -0.27 -14.82 -2.13
N GLY A 74 -0.96 -15.85 -1.67
CA GLY A 74 -1.89 -15.73 -0.55
C GLY A 74 -3.22 -15.08 -0.92
N GLU A 75 -3.80 -14.37 0.03
CA GLU A 75 -5.09 -13.71 -0.12
C GLU A 75 -5.21 -12.48 0.79
N VAL A 76 -6.06 -11.54 0.42
CA VAL A 76 -6.46 -10.40 1.26
C VAL A 76 -7.95 -10.15 1.15
N ALA A 77 -8.57 -9.77 2.25
CA ALA A 77 -9.92 -9.24 2.25
C ALA A 77 -9.85 -7.73 1.96
N VAL A 78 -10.49 -7.29 0.90
CA VAL A 78 -10.58 -5.87 0.50
C VAL A 78 -11.96 -5.36 0.87
N PHE A 79 -11.98 -4.22 1.55
CA PHE A 79 -13.18 -3.51 1.98
C PHE A 79 -13.22 -2.18 1.25
N CYS A 80 -14.30 -1.93 0.52
CA CYS A 80 -14.49 -0.68 -0.20
C CYS A 80 -15.97 -0.32 -0.18
N HIS A 81 -16.31 0.88 0.29
CA HIS A 81 -17.67 1.25 0.65
C HIS A 81 -18.27 0.22 1.63
N ASP A 82 -19.49 -0.27 1.42
CA ASP A 82 -20.15 -1.30 2.25
C ASP A 82 -19.93 -2.72 1.71
N ARG A 83 -18.82 -2.97 1.02
CA ARG A 83 -18.56 -4.28 0.39
C ARG A 83 -17.25 -4.87 0.87
N ARG A 84 -17.28 -6.17 1.15
CA ARG A 84 -16.13 -7.02 1.37
C ARG A 84 -15.92 -7.93 0.17
N THR A 85 -14.70 -8.06 -0.30
CA THR A 85 -14.31 -8.99 -1.37
C THR A 85 -13.04 -9.71 -0.97
N LEU A 86 -13.01 -11.03 -1.08
CA LEU A 86 -11.79 -11.81 -0.90
C LEU A 86 -11.05 -11.84 -2.24
N ALA A 87 -9.84 -11.30 -2.27
CA ALA A 87 -8.94 -11.36 -3.40
C ALA A 87 -7.86 -12.42 -3.14
N THR A 88 -7.86 -13.47 -3.94
CA THR A 88 -6.92 -14.60 -3.85
C THR A 88 -5.83 -14.49 -4.92
N THR A 89 -4.80 -15.33 -4.86
CA THR A 89 -3.73 -15.40 -5.87
C THR A 89 -4.30 -15.35 -7.30
N GLY A 90 -3.75 -14.44 -8.12
CA GLY A 90 -4.20 -14.17 -9.50
C GLY A 90 -5.31 -13.10 -9.61
N SER A 91 -5.90 -12.66 -8.50
CA SER A 91 -6.89 -11.58 -8.52
C SER A 91 -6.22 -10.23 -8.80
N ALA A 92 -6.91 -9.40 -9.61
CA ALA A 92 -6.63 -7.98 -9.73
C ALA A 92 -7.78 -7.18 -9.09
N VAL A 93 -7.44 -6.16 -8.32
CA VAL A 93 -8.37 -5.24 -7.65
C VAL A 93 -8.01 -3.83 -8.07
N ASN A 94 -8.99 -3.04 -8.49
CA ASN A 94 -8.81 -1.61 -8.71
C ASN A 94 -9.68 -0.82 -7.74
N ILE A 95 -9.07 0.12 -7.04
CA ILE A 95 -9.73 1.03 -6.11
C ILE A 95 -9.73 2.42 -6.74
N PRO A 96 -10.91 2.97 -7.07
CA PRO A 96 -11.01 4.30 -7.64
C PRO A 96 -10.54 5.38 -6.68
N GLY A 97 -9.98 6.46 -7.22
CA GLY A 97 -9.59 7.61 -6.42
C GLY A 97 -10.71 8.09 -5.48
N TRP A 98 -10.35 8.46 -4.25
CA TRP A 98 -11.23 8.90 -3.17
C TRP A 98 -12.26 7.86 -2.68
N ALA A 99 -12.26 6.62 -3.17
CA ALA A 99 -13.11 5.58 -2.60
C ALA A 99 -12.60 5.21 -1.19
N PRO A 100 -13.46 5.27 -0.14
CA PRO A 100 -13.13 4.76 1.18
C PRO A 100 -12.79 3.27 1.11
N HIS A 101 -11.62 2.88 1.60
CA HIS A 101 -11.19 1.48 1.53
C HIS A 101 -10.18 1.10 2.61
N VAL A 102 -9.98 -0.19 2.74
CA VAL A 102 -8.91 -0.85 3.47
C VAL A 102 -8.77 -2.27 2.93
N PHE A 103 -7.61 -2.89 3.08
CA PHE A 103 -7.46 -4.33 2.94
C PHE A 103 -6.78 -4.93 4.17
N HIS A 104 -7.07 -6.21 4.46
CA HIS A 104 -6.37 -6.94 5.51
C HIS A 104 -6.07 -8.37 5.06
N ASN A 105 -4.92 -8.86 5.44
CA ASN A 105 -4.64 -10.30 5.36
C ASN A 105 -5.28 -11.00 6.57
N LEU A 106 -6.45 -11.56 6.37
CA LEU A 106 -7.20 -12.28 7.41
C LEU A 106 -6.89 -13.78 7.45
N SER A 107 -5.88 -14.22 6.69
CA SER A 107 -5.39 -15.61 6.68
C SER A 107 -4.28 -15.84 7.72
N THR A 108 -3.78 -17.06 7.81
CA THR A 108 -2.71 -17.46 8.74
C THR A 108 -1.31 -17.44 8.11
N VAL A 109 -1.21 -17.09 6.84
CA VAL A 109 0.05 -17.04 6.08
C VAL A 109 0.23 -15.66 5.47
N PRO A 110 1.48 -15.19 5.25
CA PRO A 110 1.69 -13.90 4.58
C PRO A 110 1.11 -13.87 3.17
N ALA A 111 0.60 -12.73 2.76
CA ALA A 111 0.20 -12.44 1.39
C ALA A 111 1.24 -11.53 0.72
N ARG A 112 1.43 -11.69 -0.59
CA ARG A 112 2.26 -10.84 -1.43
C ARG A 112 1.43 -10.19 -2.52
N LEU A 113 1.52 -8.87 -2.62
CA LEU A 113 0.79 -8.10 -3.60
C LEU A 113 1.73 -7.21 -4.39
N PHE A 114 1.43 -7.05 -5.68
CA PHE A 114 1.93 -5.90 -6.43
C PHE A 114 0.92 -4.78 -6.35
N CYS A 115 1.40 -3.56 -6.08
CA CYS A 115 0.58 -2.37 -6.02
C CYS A 115 1.07 -1.35 -7.04
N VAL A 116 0.18 -0.87 -7.88
CA VAL A 116 0.40 0.27 -8.78
C VAL A 116 -0.50 1.40 -8.34
N VAL A 117 0.08 2.57 -8.16
CA VAL A 117 -0.64 3.80 -7.78
C VAL A 117 -0.49 4.82 -8.90
N ALA A 118 -1.61 5.33 -9.42
CA ALA A 118 -1.68 6.33 -10.49
C ALA A 118 -2.64 7.49 -10.09
N ALA A 119 -2.16 8.75 -10.06
CA ALA A 119 -0.77 9.21 -10.23
C ALA A 119 0.14 8.77 -9.08
N ALA A 120 1.48 8.85 -9.29
CA ALA A 120 2.46 8.55 -8.26
C ALA A 120 2.37 9.53 -7.07
N GLY A 121 2.87 9.12 -5.91
CA GLY A 121 2.94 9.97 -4.71
C GLY A 121 2.78 9.22 -3.39
N LEU A 122 2.00 8.14 -3.37
CA LEU A 122 1.77 7.34 -2.16
C LEU A 122 3.06 6.67 -1.66
N GLU A 123 3.95 6.28 -2.56
CA GLU A 123 5.26 5.75 -2.20
C GLU A 123 6.10 6.74 -1.38
N ARG A 124 5.93 8.05 -1.63
CA ARG A 124 6.62 9.11 -0.89
C ARG A 124 6.11 9.24 0.54
N GLU A 125 4.81 9.02 0.77
CA GLU A 125 4.26 8.92 2.12
C GLU A 125 4.90 7.77 2.87
N PHE A 126 4.97 6.59 2.27
CA PHE A 126 5.59 5.41 2.91
C PHE A 126 7.08 5.62 3.21
N LEU A 127 7.81 6.28 2.31
CA LEU A 127 9.22 6.65 2.52
C LEU A 127 9.41 7.68 3.65
N GLU A 128 8.42 8.53 3.92
CA GLU A 128 8.46 9.51 5.01
C GLU A 128 8.14 8.90 6.36
N ILE A 129 7.14 7.99 6.44
CA ILE A 129 6.65 7.46 7.71
C ILE A 129 7.31 6.15 8.11
N GLY A 130 7.74 5.35 7.12
CA GLY A 130 8.21 3.99 7.34
C GLY A 130 9.70 3.91 7.67
N PRO A 131 10.11 3.19 8.73
CA PRO A 131 11.51 2.85 8.93
C PRO A 131 12.01 1.99 7.77
N ARG A 132 13.24 2.27 7.31
CA ARG A 132 13.89 1.46 6.28
C ARG A 132 14.31 0.12 6.85
N VAL A 133 14.16 -0.93 6.05
CA VAL A 133 14.58 -2.31 6.37
C VAL A 133 15.44 -2.89 5.25
N ALA A 134 16.20 -3.93 5.58
CA ALA A 134 17.19 -4.49 4.63
C ALA A 134 16.53 -5.17 3.42
N THR A 135 15.44 -5.90 3.65
CA THR A 135 14.75 -6.65 2.60
C THR A 135 13.24 -6.60 2.83
N ARG A 136 12.46 -6.97 1.82
CA ARG A 136 11.00 -7.12 1.92
C ARG A 136 10.55 -8.08 3.03
N THR A 137 11.36 -9.07 3.36
CA THR A 137 11.06 -10.07 4.40
C THR A 137 11.69 -9.75 5.76
N THR A 138 12.36 -8.60 5.89
CA THR A 138 12.90 -8.16 7.18
C THR A 138 11.73 -7.71 8.07
N PRO A 139 11.58 -8.27 9.27
CA PRO A 139 10.51 -7.86 10.18
C PRO A 139 10.60 -6.36 10.51
N PRO A 140 9.46 -5.71 10.77
CA PRO A 140 9.45 -4.33 11.27
C PRO A 140 10.29 -4.20 12.56
N PRO A 141 11.10 -3.14 12.69
CA PRO A 141 11.81 -2.89 13.93
C PRO A 141 10.81 -2.60 15.06
N PRO A 142 11.09 -3.02 16.30
CA PRO A 142 10.21 -2.73 17.43
C PRO A 142 10.08 -1.20 17.62
N VAL A 143 8.85 -0.73 17.78
CA VAL A 143 8.52 0.68 18.00
C VAL A 143 7.83 0.81 19.36
N SER A 144 8.29 1.76 20.20
CA SER A 144 7.66 1.98 21.50
C SER A 144 6.21 2.48 21.36
N SER A 145 5.40 2.24 22.39
CA SER A 145 4.01 2.71 22.45
C SER A 145 3.90 4.23 22.32
N GLU A 146 4.84 4.97 22.91
CA GLU A 146 4.88 6.43 22.83
C GLU A 146 5.11 6.90 21.39
N LYS A 147 6.05 6.25 20.67
CA LYS A 147 6.36 6.58 19.27
C LYS A 147 5.20 6.21 18.33
N LYS A 148 4.52 5.09 18.59
CA LYS A 148 3.28 4.71 17.85
C LYS A 148 2.20 5.77 18.06
N ALA A 149 1.95 6.19 19.32
CA ALA A 149 0.95 7.20 19.64
C ALA A 149 1.30 8.57 19.02
N GLU A 150 2.57 8.95 18.98
CA GLU A 150 3.03 10.17 18.31
C GLU A 150 2.77 10.11 16.80
N MET A 151 3.13 9.00 16.15
CA MET A 151 2.89 8.80 14.72
C MET A 151 1.39 8.84 14.41
N LYS A 152 0.56 8.14 15.19
CA LYS A 152 -0.91 8.13 15.02
C LYS A 152 -1.50 9.56 15.06
N LYS A 153 -0.95 10.46 15.88
CA LYS A 153 -1.36 11.86 15.93
C LYS A 153 -0.93 12.66 14.69
N LYS A 154 0.20 12.32 14.09
CA LYS A 154 0.75 13.02 12.91
C LYS A 154 0.16 12.53 11.59
N MET A 155 -0.32 11.28 11.55
CA MET A 155 -0.82 10.65 10.32
C MET A 155 -1.86 11.49 9.55
N PRO A 156 -2.86 12.14 10.16
CA PRO A 156 -3.83 12.93 9.40
C PRO A 156 -3.20 14.09 8.62
N GLU A 157 -2.18 14.76 9.19
CA GLU A 157 -1.48 15.86 8.51
C GLU A 157 -0.54 15.34 7.43
N ILE A 158 0.14 14.21 7.68
CA ILE A 158 0.99 13.55 6.68
C ILE A 158 0.14 13.08 5.50
N ALA A 159 -0.95 12.36 5.75
CA ALA A 159 -1.87 11.90 4.72
C ALA A 159 -2.38 13.06 3.85
N LYS A 160 -2.77 14.17 4.47
CA LYS A 160 -3.22 15.37 3.76
C LYS A 160 -2.15 15.93 2.81
N LYS A 161 -0.87 15.89 3.19
CA LYS A 161 0.26 16.31 2.34
C LYS A 161 0.34 15.48 1.05
N TYR A 162 -0.10 14.22 1.10
CA TYR A 162 -0.10 13.28 -0.02
C TYR A 162 -1.48 13.06 -0.65
N ASN A 163 -2.39 14.04 -0.50
CA ASN A 163 -3.75 13.97 -1.00
C ASN A 163 -4.49 12.70 -0.54
N ALA A 164 -4.28 12.32 0.71
CA ALA A 164 -4.94 11.20 1.36
C ALA A 164 -5.71 11.66 2.61
N ARG A 165 -6.61 10.81 3.08
CA ARG A 165 -7.41 11.02 4.29
C ARG A 165 -7.47 9.73 5.08
N ILE A 166 -7.11 9.80 6.36
CA ILE A 166 -7.35 8.72 7.31
C ILE A 166 -8.81 8.77 7.75
N LEU A 167 -9.46 7.63 7.77
CA LEU A 167 -10.84 7.44 8.23
C LEU A 167 -10.86 6.90 9.66
N PRO A 168 -12.02 6.94 10.36
CA PRO A 168 -12.16 6.31 11.65
C PRO A 168 -11.76 4.83 11.61
N PRO A 169 -11.03 4.31 12.62
CA PRO A 169 -10.50 2.94 12.59
C PRO A 169 -11.60 1.87 12.55
N ASP A 170 -12.82 2.19 12.97
CA ASP A 170 -13.97 1.30 12.99
C ASP A 170 -14.83 1.36 11.71
N THR A 171 -14.40 2.11 10.68
CA THR A 171 -15.17 2.35 9.45
C THR A 171 -15.68 1.06 8.80
N PHE A 172 -14.89 -0.02 8.81
CA PHE A 172 -15.24 -1.29 8.17
C PHE A 172 -15.49 -2.44 9.16
N ASN A 173 -15.49 -2.18 10.48
CA ASN A 173 -15.64 -3.22 11.51
C ASN A 173 -16.92 -4.03 11.37
N HIS A 174 -17.99 -3.43 10.87
CA HIS A 174 -19.28 -4.10 10.63
C HIS A 174 -19.22 -5.18 9.54
N LEU A 175 -18.16 -5.22 8.74
CA LEU A 175 -17.91 -6.22 7.69
C LEU A 175 -16.95 -7.34 8.14
N MET A 176 -16.48 -7.30 9.38
CA MET A 176 -15.53 -8.25 9.96
C MET A 176 -16.13 -8.99 11.16
N SER A 177 -15.73 -10.24 11.34
CA SER A 177 -16.05 -11.00 12.54
C SER A 177 -15.20 -10.54 13.73
N THR A 178 -15.62 -10.89 14.94
CA THR A 178 -14.87 -10.60 16.17
C THR A 178 -13.45 -11.19 16.15
N GLU A 179 -13.27 -12.37 15.56
CA GLU A 179 -11.96 -13.03 15.48
C GLU A 179 -11.03 -12.31 14.48
N GLU A 180 -11.58 -11.84 13.35
CA GLU A 180 -10.83 -11.06 12.38
C GLU A 180 -10.39 -9.70 12.96
N LEU A 181 -11.24 -9.03 13.71
CA LEU A 181 -10.90 -7.79 14.41
C LEU A 181 -9.76 -8.00 15.43
N LYS A 182 -9.77 -9.12 16.18
CA LYS A 182 -8.67 -9.46 17.08
C LYS A 182 -7.36 -9.71 16.33
N LEU A 183 -7.42 -10.35 15.17
CA LEU A 183 -6.23 -10.62 14.35
C LEU A 183 -5.60 -9.31 13.86
N VAL A 184 -6.41 -8.37 13.38
CA VAL A 184 -5.94 -7.05 12.94
C VAL A 184 -5.34 -6.26 14.10
N ALA A 185 -6.03 -6.18 15.25
CA ALA A 185 -5.53 -5.49 16.44
C ALA A 185 -4.18 -6.07 16.93
N ALA A 186 -4.02 -7.39 16.89
CA ALA A 186 -2.75 -8.04 17.26
C ALA A 186 -1.59 -7.68 16.32
N ALA A 187 -1.84 -7.50 15.03
CA ALA A 187 -0.82 -7.08 14.06
C ALA A 187 -0.39 -5.62 14.29
N ASP A 188 -1.32 -4.76 14.70
CA ASP A 188 -1.02 -3.36 15.08
C ASP A 188 -0.28 -3.26 16.42
N GLY A 189 -0.22 -4.36 17.18
CA GLY A 189 0.43 -4.45 18.50
C GLY A 189 -0.39 -3.78 19.61
N GLU A 190 -1.71 -3.89 19.50
CA GLU A 190 -2.70 -3.53 20.54
C GLU A 190 -3.07 -4.73 21.43
#